data_510c9085bd7fa0702164d77f25d6bfea
#
_entry.id   510c9085bd7fa0702164d77f25d6bfea
#
_cell.length_a   1.000
_cell.length_b   1.000
_cell.length_c   1.000
_cell.angle_alpha   90.00
_cell.angle_beta   90.00
_cell.angle_gamma   90.00
#
_symmetry.space_group_name_H-M   'P 1'
#
loop_
_entity.id
_entity.type
_entity.pdbx_description
1 polymer ?
#
loop_
_entity_poly.entity_id
_entity_poly.type
_entity_poly.pdbx_seq_one_letter_code
_entity_poly.pdbx_strand_id
1 'polypeptide(L)'
;AQGTLYPDIIESKKIAGSPSSKIKSHHNVGGLPKKMKFDLIEPLKELFKDEVRKLGIELSLSKNILYRHPFPGPGLAIRIPGEVTKKKIEILQEADFIFMNELKKANYYSKIWQAYAALLPVKTVGVMGDSRTYEYTCLLRAVTSEDGMTADFFNFDKTFLQKISNKII
;
A
#
# COMPACT_ATOMS: atom_id res chain seq x y z
N ALA A 1 9.54 9.48 -19.16
CA ALA A 1 8.67 10.29 -18.31
C ALA A 1 8.71 9.79 -16.87
N GLN A 2 8.52 10.67 -15.91
CA GLN A 2 8.50 10.37 -14.47
C GLN A 2 7.28 11.02 -13.83
N GLY A 3 6.63 10.31 -12.91
CA GLY A 3 5.43 10.77 -12.20
C GLY A 3 5.74 11.55 -10.92
N THR A 4 6.76 12.42 -10.93
CA THR A 4 7.10 13.30 -9.82
C THR A 4 5.95 14.26 -9.55
N LEU A 5 5.58 14.43 -8.27
CA LEU A 5 4.56 15.36 -7.81
C LEU A 5 5.20 16.56 -7.10
N TYR A 6 4.44 17.65 -6.96
CA TYR A 6 4.90 18.84 -6.26
C TYR A 6 5.33 18.58 -4.80
N PRO A 7 4.62 17.79 -3.99
CA PRO A 7 5.09 17.39 -2.66
C PRO A 7 6.43 16.67 -2.67
N ASP A 8 6.71 15.83 -3.67
CA ASP A 8 8.00 15.13 -3.76
C ASP A 8 9.16 16.10 -3.90
N ILE A 9 8.95 17.20 -4.62
CA ILE A 9 9.98 18.24 -4.82
C ILE A 9 10.20 19.01 -3.52
N ILE A 10 9.14 19.41 -2.82
CA ILE A 10 9.22 20.18 -1.57
C ILE A 10 9.91 19.34 -0.48
N GLU A 11 9.47 18.11 -0.28
CA GLU A 11 9.98 17.22 0.76
C GLU A 11 11.44 16.77 0.50
N SER A 12 11.89 16.84 -0.76
CA SER A 12 13.27 16.52 -1.15
C SER A 12 14.22 17.71 -1.00
N LYS A 13 13.71 18.94 -0.87
CA LYS A 13 14.55 20.12 -0.61
C LYS A 13 15.01 20.06 0.83
N LYS A 14 16.34 20.13 1.04
CA LYS A 14 16.91 20.35 2.38
C LYS A 14 16.46 21.72 2.87
N ILE A 15 15.72 21.77 3.96
CA ILE A 15 15.52 23.02 4.70
C ILE A 15 16.87 23.34 5.35
N ALA A 16 17.53 24.38 4.90
CA ALA A 16 18.79 24.84 5.46
C ALA A 16 18.59 25.14 6.95
N GLY A 17 19.35 24.45 7.83
CA GLY A 17 19.31 24.66 9.28
C GLY A 17 18.46 23.67 10.09
N SER A 18 17.79 22.71 9.48
CA SER A 18 17.07 21.65 10.21
C SER A 18 17.96 20.41 10.40
N PRO A 19 18.07 19.85 11.63
CA PRO A 19 18.77 18.57 11.87
C PRO A 19 17.96 17.36 11.36
N SER A 20 16.80 17.57 10.72
CA SER A 20 16.01 16.49 10.20
C SER A 20 16.70 15.81 9.02
N SER A 21 16.99 14.52 9.18
CA SER A 21 17.34 13.61 8.10
C SER A 21 16.36 13.77 6.93
N LYS A 22 16.82 13.60 5.69
CA LYS A 22 15.97 13.55 4.49
C LYS A 22 14.77 12.65 4.76
N ILE A 23 13.58 13.21 4.87
CA ILE A 23 12.38 12.49 5.23
C ILE A 23 12.04 11.43 4.16
N LYS A 24 12.45 11.65 2.91
CA LYS A 24 12.25 10.67 1.82
C LYS A 24 13.49 10.54 0.95
N SER A 25 14.28 9.50 1.18
CA SER A 25 15.41 9.11 0.33
C SER A 25 15.05 8.19 -0.83
N HIS A 26 13.79 7.72 -0.89
CA HIS A 26 13.33 6.70 -1.83
C HIS A 26 12.48 7.22 -3.00
N HIS A 27 12.23 8.53 -3.06
CA HIS A 27 11.60 9.13 -4.23
C HIS A 27 12.63 9.41 -5.32
N ASN A 28 12.17 9.31 -6.55
CA ASN A 28 13.00 9.52 -7.74
C ASN A 28 13.65 10.91 -7.84
N VAL A 29 13.26 11.85 -7.00
CA VAL A 29 13.87 13.19 -6.92
C VAL A 29 15.30 13.06 -6.37
N GLY A 30 16.28 13.30 -7.24
CA GLY A 30 17.71 13.19 -6.91
C GLY A 30 18.25 11.75 -6.93
N GLY A 31 17.46 10.74 -7.25
CA GLY A 31 17.89 9.34 -7.38
C GLY A 31 18.34 8.93 -8.79
N LEU A 32 18.11 9.77 -9.78
CA LEU A 32 18.50 9.48 -11.14
C LEU A 32 20.01 9.71 -11.38
N PRO A 33 20.66 8.92 -12.26
CA PRO A 33 22.06 9.12 -12.62
C PRO A 33 22.33 10.53 -13.15
N LYS A 34 23.40 11.14 -12.70
CA LYS A 34 23.79 12.50 -13.14
C LYS A 34 24.09 12.62 -14.65
N LYS A 35 24.47 11.50 -15.29
CA LYS A 35 24.74 11.43 -16.73
C LYS A 35 23.68 10.53 -17.38
N MET A 36 22.58 11.08 -17.81
CA MET A 36 21.59 10.40 -18.67
C MET A 36 21.75 10.86 -20.11
N LYS A 37 21.50 9.93 -21.05
CA LYS A 37 21.54 10.22 -22.49
C LYS A 37 20.17 10.64 -23.07
N PHE A 38 19.22 10.98 -22.22
CA PHE A 38 17.86 11.39 -22.58
C PHE A 38 17.36 12.47 -21.62
N ASP A 39 16.42 13.26 -22.09
CA ASP A 39 15.76 14.30 -21.31
C ASP A 39 14.69 13.73 -20.41
N LEU A 40 14.51 14.34 -19.23
CA LEU A 40 13.49 13.96 -18.28
C LEU A 40 12.21 14.80 -18.48
N ILE A 41 11.09 14.11 -18.64
CA ILE A 41 9.76 14.73 -18.73
C ILE A 41 8.99 14.43 -17.45
N GLU A 42 8.60 15.47 -16.73
CA GLU A 42 7.87 15.41 -15.45
C GLU A 42 6.56 16.22 -15.54
N PRO A 43 5.54 15.70 -16.22
CA PRO A 43 4.33 16.47 -16.54
C PRO A 43 3.48 16.81 -15.29
N LEU A 44 3.68 16.14 -14.18
CA LEU A 44 2.88 16.27 -12.97
C LEU A 44 3.61 17.02 -11.83
N LYS A 45 4.82 17.54 -12.07
CA LYS A 45 5.70 18.09 -11.04
C LYS A 45 5.16 19.34 -10.31
N GLU A 46 4.17 19.99 -10.86
CA GLU A 46 3.52 21.18 -10.30
C GLU A 46 2.16 20.88 -9.67
N LEU A 47 1.74 19.60 -9.67
CA LEU A 47 0.42 19.20 -9.21
C LEU A 47 0.50 18.46 -7.87
N PHE A 48 -0.53 18.68 -7.04
CA PHE A 48 -0.81 17.87 -5.86
C PHE A 48 -1.54 16.57 -6.26
N LYS A 49 -1.56 15.60 -5.36
CA LYS A 49 -2.12 14.27 -5.62
C LYS A 49 -3.62 14.29 -5.94
N ASP A 50 -4.36 15.18 -5.32
CA ASP A 50 -5.79 15.37 -5.59
C ASP A 50 -6.04 16.00 -6.97
N GLU A 51 -5.17 16.94 -7.41
CA GLU A 51 -5.22 17.53 -8.73
C GLU A 51 -4.90 16.50 -9.82
N VAL A 52 -3.89 15.64 -9.59
CA VAL A 52 -3.57 14.53 -10.48
C VAL A 52 -4.75 13.56 -10.61
N ARG A 53 -5.49 13.32 -9.53
CA ARG A 53 -6.71 12.50 -9.59
C ARG A 53 -7.81 13.15 -10.41
N LYS A 54 -8.02 14.48 -10.27
CA LYS A 54 -8.97 15.22 -11.09
C LYS A 54 -8.61 15.14 -12.57
N LEU A 55 -7.33 15.39 -12.90
CA LEU A 55 -6.81 15.23 -14.25
C LEU A 55 -7.05 13.81 -14.79
N GLY A 56 -6.83 12.80 -13.96
CA GLY A 56 -7.09 11.41 -14.33
C GLY A 56 -8.58 11.13 -14.64
N ILE A 57 -9.51 11.80 -13.94
CA ILE A 57 -10.94 11.70 -14.24
C ILE A 57 -11.24 12.32 -15.60
N GLU A 58 -10.70 13.51 -15.90
CA GLU A 58 -10.85 14.18 -17.20
C GLU A 58 -10.28 13.34 -18.36
N LEU A 59 -9.18 12.63 -18.10
CA LEU A 59 -8.60 11.66 -19.05
C LEU A 59 -9.35 10.32 -19.09
N SER A 60 -10.53 10.22 -18.47
CA SER A 60 -11.38 9.01 -18.45
C SER A 60 -10.70 7.77 -17.88
N LEU A 61 -9.72 7.92 -16.96
CA LEU A 61 -9.13 6.80 -16.26
C LEU A 61 -10.14 6.17 -15.30
N SER A 62 -10.11 4.84 -15.17
CA SER A 62 -11.05 4.14 -14.30
C SER A 62 -10.83 4.52 -12.83
N LYS A 63 -11.94 4.64 -12.08
CA LYS A 63 -11.91 4.93 -10.64
C LYS A 63 -11.09 3.91 -9.84
N ASN A 64 -11.05 2.66 -10.29
CA ASN A 64 -10.25 1.60 -9.65
C ASN A 64 -8.74 1.87 -9.71
N ILE A 65 -8.27 2.57 -10.71
CA ILE A 65 -6.87 3.00 -10.84
C ILE A 65 -6.63 4.26 -10.01
N LEU A 66 -7.49 5.26 -10.16
CA LEU A 66 -7.33 6.58 -9.54
C LEU A 66 -7.40 6.56 -8.01
N TYR A 67 -8.27 5.71 -7.45
CA TYR A 67 -8.51 5.59 -6.02
C TYR A 67 -7.91 4.33 -5.39
N ARG A 68 -6.93 3.72 -6.09
CA ARG A 68 -6.18 2.62 -5.50
C ARG A 68 -5.44 3.07 -4.24
N HIS A 69 -5.47 2.24 -3.21
CA HIS A 69 -4.72 2.50 -1.98
C HIS A 69 -3.23 2.73 -2.28
N PRO A 70 -2.55 3.66 -1.57
CA PRO A 70 -1.13 3.87 -1.73
C PRO A 70 -0.37 2.63 -1.30
N PHE A 71 0.64 2.25 -2.08
CA PHE A 71 1.50 1.12 -1.77
C PHE A 71 2.93 1.36 -2.26
N PRO A 72 3.96 0.94 -1.51
CA PRO A 72 5.34 1.01 -1.96
C PRO A 72 5.58 0.22 -3.23
N GLY A 73 6.52 0.67 -4.08
CA GLY A 73 6.85 0.03 -5.35
C GLY A 73 7.14 -1.48 -5.29
N PRO A 74 7.88 -2.01 -4.27
CA PRO A 74 8.11 -3.46 -4.14
C PRO A 74 6.85 -4.30 -3.92
N GLY A 75 5.75 -3.67 -3.49
CA GLY A 75 4.43 -4.29 -3.44
C GLY A 75 4.37 -5.55 -2.59
N LEU A 76 4.16 -6.70 -3.24
CA LEU A 76 3.93 -7.97 -2.58
C LEU A 76 5.13 -8.46 -1.76
N ALA A 77 6.35 -8.25 -2.25
CA ALA A 77 7.56 -8.78 -1.62
C ALA A 77 7.80 -8.26 -0.19
N ILE A 78 7.52 -6.98 0.07
CA ILE A 78 7.69 -6.40 1.42
C ILE A 78 6.65 -6.89 2.43
N ARG A 79 5.61 -7.56 1.97
CA ARG A 79 4.56 -8.15 2.79
C ARG A 79 4.85 -9.60 3.19
N ILE A 80 6.03 -10.10 2.79
CA ILE A 80 6.56 -11.42 3.16
C ILE A 80 7.92 -11.20 3.83
N PRO A 81 7.97 -10.89 5.14
CA PRO A 81 9.24 -10.77 5.86
C PRO A 81 10.05 -12.08 5.77
N GLY A 82 11.34 -11.95 5.49
CA GLY A 82 12.25 -13.09 5.31
C GLY A 82 12.27 -13.61 3.87
N GLU A 83 12.47 -14.91 3.71
CA GLU A 83 12.59 -15.55 2.40
C GLU A 83 11.25 -15.49 1.63
N VAL A 84 11.30 -15.00 0.40
CA VAL A 84 10.16 -14.93 -0.52
C VAL A 84 10.15 -16.18 -1.39
N THR A 85 9.16 -17.05 -1.19
CA THR A 85 8.98 -18.28 -1.97
C THR A 85 7.69 -18.23 -2.77
N LYS A 86 7.60 -19.02 -3.85
CA LYS A 86 6.40 -19.13 -4.68
C LYS A 86 5.17 -19.46 -3.84
N LYS A 87 5.27 -20.46 -2.95
CA LYS A 87 4.18 -20.87 -2.05
C LYS A 87 3.68 -19.72 -1.17
N LYS A 88 4.60 -18.93 -0.57
CA LYS A 88 4.22 -17.79 0.27
C LYS A 88 3.56 -16.66 -0.54
N ILE A 89 4.01 -16.46 -1.78
CA ILE A 89 3.40 -15.49 -2.70
C ILE A 89 1.96 -15.90 -3.02
N GLU A 90 1.72 -17.17 -3.37
CA GLU A 90 0.39 -17.69 -3.68
C GLU A 90 -0.57 -17.52 -2.50
N ILE A 91 -0.16 -17.93 -1.29
CA ILE A 91 -0.94 -17.75 -0.07
C ILE A 91 -1.29 -16.27 0.18
N LEU A 92 -0.28 -15.40 0.08
CA LEU A 92 -0.48 -13.98 0.32
C LEU A 92 -1.39 -13.33 -0.73
N GLN A 93 -1.25 -13.71 -2.00
CA GLN A 93 -2.10 -13.20 -3.07
C GLN A 93 -3.56 -13.56 -2.83
N GLU A 94 -3.84 -14.78 -2.42
CA GLU A 94 -5.20 -15.24 -2.13
C GLU A 94 -5.79 -14.54 -0.90
N ALA A 95 -5.04 -14.47 0.19
CA ALA A 95 -5.46 -13.75 1.40
C ALA A 95 -5.74 -12.27 1.12
N ASP A 96 -4.86 -11.59 0.37
CA ASP A 96 -5.03 -10.19 0.00
C ASP A 96 -6.25 -9.99 -0.92
N PHE A 97 -6.45 -10.89 -1.88
CA PHE A 97 -7.62 -10.87 -2.76
C PHE A 97 -8.93 -11.00 -2.00
N ILE A 98 -9.01 -11.97 -1.06
CA ILE A 98 -10.17 -12.16 -0.19
C ILE A 98 -10.44 -10.88 0.61
N PHE A 99 -9.41 -10.34 1.28
CA PHE A 99 -9.53 -9.14 2.10
C PHE A 99 -10.01 -7.93 1.29
N MET A 100 -9.37 -7.65 0.15
CA MET A 100 -9.74 -6.52 -0.71
C MET A 100 -11.18 -6.64 -1.24
N ASN A 101 -11.62 -7.85 -1.61
CA ASN A 101 -12.97 -8.08 -2.08
C ASN A 101 -14.01 -7.86 -0.98
N GLU A 102 -13.75 -8.35 0.24
CA GLU A 102 -14.67 -8.14 1.36
C GLU A 102 -14.74 -6.66 1.77
N LEU A 103 -13.63 -5.92 1.73
CA LEU A 103 -13.64 -4.46 1.94
C LEU A 103 -14.52 -3.74 0.94
N LYS A 104 -14.45 -4.12 -0.35
CA LYS A 104 -15.29 -3.54 -1.41
C LYS A 104 -16.76 -3.88 -1.20
N LYS A 105 -17.09 -5.14 -0.90
CA LYS A 105 -18.46 -5.60 -0.64
C LYS A 105 -19.10 -4.90 0.57
N ALA A 106 -18.32 -4.62 1.60
CA ALA A 106 -18.78 -3.93 2.80
C ALA A 106 -18.76 -2.39 2.66
N ASN A 107 -18.39 -1.84 1.51
CA ASN A 107 -18.18 -0.40 1.30
C ASN A 107 -17.17 0.24 2.27
N TYR A 108 -16.19 -0.52 2.73
CA TYR A 108 -15.11 -0.03 3.58
C TYR A 108 -13.90 0.46 2.78
N TYR A 109 -13.71 -0.03 1.56
CA TYR A 109 -12.54 0.27 0.73
C TYR A 109 -12.28 1.79 0.59
N SER A 110 -13.31 2.57 0.31
CA SER A 110 -13.20 4.02 0.15
C SER A 110 -12.98 4.81 1.46
N LYS A 111 -13.26 4.18 2.61
CA LYS A 111 -13.10 4.78 3.94
C LYS A 111 -11.72 4.52 4.53
N ILE A 112 -10.97 3.62 3.93
CA ILE A 112 -9.63 3.20 4.38
C ILE A 112 -8.59 3.84 3.48
N TRP A 113 -7.59 4.47 4.06
CA TRP A 113 -6.50 5.09 3.32
C TRP A 113 -5.56 4.04 2.73
N GLN A 114 -5.20 3.01 3.53
CA GLN A 114 -4.37 1.88 3.09
C GLN A 114 -4.82 0.59 3.78
N ALA A 115 -5.04 -0.45 2.98
CA ALA A 115 -5.27 -1.81 3.49
C ALA A 115 -4.46 -2.82 2.68
N TYR A 116 -4.02 -3.88 3.37
CA TYR A 116 -3.39 -5.04 2.76
C TYR A 116 -3.30 -6.22 3.72
N ALA A 117 -3.12 -7.42 3.16
CA ALA A 117 -2.68 -8.58 3.91
C ALA A 117 -1.15 -8.72 3.88
N ALA A 118 -0.55 -9.25 4.94
CA ALA A 118 0.87 -9.63 5.00
C ALA A 118 1.00 -11.03 5.60
N LEU A 119 2.00 -11.78 5.16
CA LEU A 119 2.27 -13.13 5.64
C LEU A 119 3.47 -13.10 6.58
N LEU A 120 3.25 -13.35 7.86
CA LEU A 120 4.32 -13.35 8.84
C LEU A 120 5.16 -14.65 8.77
N PRO A 121 6.46 -14.61 9.07
CA PRO A 121 7.34 -15.78 9.06
C PRO A 121 7.17 -16.68 10.28
N VAL A 122 6.00 -16.61 10.91
CA VAL A 122 5.64 -17.38 12.10
C VAL A 122 4.47 -18.28 11.75
N LYS A 123 4.59 -19.54 12.10
CA LYS A 123 3.49 -20.50 12.03
C LYS A 123 2.83 -20.66 13.38
N THR A 124 1.52 -20.76 13.38
CA THR A 124 0.72 -20.96 14.59
C THR A 124 -0.20 -22.17 14.43
N VAL A 125 -0.59 -22.72 15.57
CA VAL A 125 -1.57 -23.79 15.59
C VAL A 125 -2.96 -23.17 15.37
N GLY A 126 -3.64 -23.67 14.32
CA GLY A 126 -5.06 -23.40 14.09
C GLY A 126 -5.88 -24.64 14.39
N VAL A 127 -7.16 -24.45 14.59
CA VAL A 127 -8.14 -25.53 14.73
C VAL A 127 -9.15 -25.41 13.61
N MET A 128 -9.22 -26.42 12.77
CA MET A 128 -10.17 -26.53 11.67
C MET A 128 -11.02 -27.80 11.88
N GLY A 129 -12.22 -27.62 12.42
CA GLY A 129 -13.04 -28.76 12.85
C GLY A 129 -12.32 -29.58 13.93
N ASP A 130 -12.15 -30.86 13.70
CA ASP A 130 -11.50 -31.80 14.62
C ASP A 130 -9.98 -31.93 14.40
N SER A 131 -9.42 -31.20 13.43
CA SER A 131 -7.99 -31.28 13.09
C SER A 131 -7.23 -30.02 13.50
N ARG A 132 -5.97 -30.22 13.94
CA ARG A 132 -5.02 -29.14 14.16
C ARG A 132 -4.27 -28.86 12.88
N THR A 133 -4.17 -27.57 12.55
CA THR A 133 -3.35 -27.10 11.44
C THR A 133 -2.13 -26.34 11.98
N TYR A 134 -1.06 -26.28 11.23
CA TYR A 134 0.14 -25.51 11.57
C TYR A 134 0.55 -24.67 10.37
N GLU A 135 -0.05 -23.49 10.28
CA GLU A 135 0.05 -22.62 9.11
C GLU A 135 0.59 -21.22 9.43
N TYR A 136 0.94 -20.50 8.39
CA TYR A 136 1.45 -19.14 8.51
C TYR A 136 0.41 -18.16 9.07
N THR A 137 0.88 -17.25 9.91
CA THR A 137 0.03 -16.17 10.43
C THR A 137 -0.18 -15.12 9.35
N CYS A 138 -1.43 -14.85 9.00
CA CYS A 138 -1.81 -13.74 8.13
C CYS A 138 -2.14 -12.51 8.98
N LEU A 139 -1.47 -11.39 8.71
CA LEU A 139 -1.74 -10.09 9.30
C LEU A 139 -2.59 -9.28 8.34
N LEU A 140 -3.68 -8.69 8.84
CA LEU A 140 -4.49 -7.74 8.10
C LEU A 140 -4.19 -6.33 8.61
N ARG A 141 -3.81 -5.44 7.70
CA ARG A 141 -3.61 -4.03 8.00
C ARG A 141 -4.71 -3.21 7.32
N ALA A 142 -5.33 -2.32 8.09
CA ALA A 142 -6.23 -1.30 7.58
C ALA A 142 -6.06 -0.03 8.40
N VAL A 143 -5.72 1.07 7.76
CA VAL A 143 -5.47 2.35 8.42
C VAL A 143 -6.20 3.47 7.72
N THR A 144 -6.62 4.45 8.51
CA THR A 144 -7.12 5.74 8.05
C THR A 144 -6.03 6.78 8.15
N SER A 145 -6.03 7.76 7.29
CA SER A 145 -5.14 8.92 7.32
C SER A 145 -5.74 10.04 6.49
N GLU A 146 -5.62 11.27 6.95
CA GLU A 146 -6.03 12.45 6.20
C GLU A 146 -4.86 13.02 5.38
N ASP A 147 -3.68 13.07 5.96
CA ASP A 147 -2.48 13.70 5.39
C ASP A 147 -1.42 12.71 4.88
N GLY A 148 -1.58 11.42 5.15
CA GLY A 148 -0.60 10.37 4.84
C GLY A 148 0.61 10.33 5.79
N MET A 149 0.67 11.20 6.80
CA MET A 149 1.73 11.29 7.81
C MET A 149 1.25 10.73 9.16
N THR A 150 0.02 11.03 9.53
CA THR A 150 -0.64 10.48 10.70
C THR A 150 -1.57 9.34 10.26
N ALA A 151 -1.57 8.25 10.99
CA ALA A 151 -2.42 7.10 10.68
C ALA A 151 -3.01 6.52 11.95
N ASP A 152 -4.29 6.20 11.89
CA ASP A 152 -4.99 5.46 12.94
C ASP A 152 -5.51 4.13 12.34
N PHE A 153 -5.80 3.15 13.18
CA PHE A 153 -6.39 1.90 12.72
C PHE A 153 -7.85 2.10 12.31
N PHE A 154 -8.26 1.38 11.26
CA PHE A 154 -9.67 1.35 10.88
C PHE A 154 -10.44 0.39 11.80
N ASN A 155 -11.47 0.89 12.45
CA ASN A 155 -12.27 0.10 13.39
C ASN A 155 -13.31 -0.74 12.62
N PHE A 156 -13.04 -2.03 12.48
CA PHE A 156 -13.97 -3.00 11.90
C PHE A 156 -14.96 -3.49 12.94
N ASP A 157 -16.19 -3.74 12.51
CA ASP A 157 -17.13 -4.49 13.34
C ASP A 157 -16.73 -5.97 13.47
N LYS A 158 -17.17 -6.58 14.56
CA LYS A 158 -16.85 -7.98 14.90
C LYS A 158 -17.30 -8.96 13.81
N THR A 159 -18.46 -8.72 13.22
CA THR A 159 -19.05 -9.60 12.20
C THR A 159 -18.21 -9.63 10.93
N PHE A 160 -17.70 -8.46 10.54
CA PHE A 160 -16.80 -8.34 9.40
C PHE A 160 -15.48 -9.07 9.63
N LEU A 161 -14.85 -8.89 10.80
CA LEU A 161 -13.61 -9.58 11.16
C LEU A 161 -13.77 -11.09 11.19
N GLN A 162 -14.86 -11.58 11.77
CA GLN A 162 -15.18 -13.00 11.81
C GLN A 162 -15.37 -13.58 10.40
N LYS A 163 -16.09 -12.86 9.54
CA LYS A 163 -16.29 -13.27 8.14
C LYS A 163 -14.98 -13.38 7.37
N ILE A 164 -14.06 -12.43 7.54
CA ILE A 164 -12.76 -12.47 6.87
C ILE A 164 -11.91 -13.61 7.43
N SER A 165 -11.84 -13.75 8.75
CA SER A 165 -11.11 -14.84 9.39
C SER A 165 -11.53 -16.19 8.82
N ASN A 166 -12.84 -16.45 8.77
CA ASN A 166 -13.38 -17.72 8.25
C ASN A 166 -13.12 -17.95 6.75
N LYS A 167 -12.76 -16.90 5.99
CA LYS A 167 -12.47 -17.03 4.56
C LYS A 167 -10.99 -17.18 4.25
N ILE A 168 -10.13 -16.68 5.12
CA ILE A 168 -8.68 -16.73 4.93
C ILE A 168 -8.10 -18.02 5.52
N ILE A 169 -8.71 -18.53 6.56
CA ILE A 169 -8.38 -19.84 7.15
C ILE A 169 -8.93 -20.96 6.27
#